data_be74819c738f0ed7390e88d17a58440a
#
_entry.id   be74819c738f0ed7390e88d17a58440a
#
_cell.length_a   1.000
_cell.length_b   1.000
_cell.length_c   1.000
_cell.angle_alpha   90.00
_cell.angle_beta   90.00
_cell.angle_gamma   90.00
#
_symmetry.space_group_name_H-M   'P 1'
#
loop_
_entity.id
_entity.type
_entity.pdbx_description
1 polymer ?
#
loop_
_entity_poly.entity_id
_entity_poly.type
_entity_poly.pdbx_seq_one_letter_code
_entity_poly.pdbx_strand_id
1 'polypeptide(L)'
;KQFVPFVKPVLIGSTVRFPNSDNIRHQVYSFSAAKKFELPLYAGTEAAAVVFDKAGVVVLGCNIHDWMIGYIYVSDTPYFAKTDAGGKAMLAELPPGDYTVRVWHPGLEVSEESTKRIANIAAGAAASVEYQLSLKPVVRVPRVSGAAAPAYP
;
A
#
# COMPACT_ATOMS: atom_id res chain seq x y z
N LYS A 1 -11.74 -9.27 8.37
CA LYS A 1 -10.42 -9.86 8.10
C LYS A 1 -9.86 -9.23 6.86
N GLN A 2 -9.09 -8.17 7.07
CA GLN A 2 -8.49 -7.39 5.99
C GLN A 2 -7.32 -6.57 6.54
N PHE A 3 -6.38 -6.21 5.69
CA PHE A 3 -5.38 -5.20 6.02
C PHE A 3 -5.99 -3.79 5.97
N VAL A 4 -5.76 -2.99 7.01
CA VAL A 4 -6.22 -1.60 7.11
C VAL A 4 -5.01 -0.72 7.45
N PRO A 5 -4.69 0.25 6.60
CA PRO A 5 -5.28 0.53 5.30
C PRO A 5 -4.92 -0.53 4.25
N PHE A 6 -5.69 -0.61 3.16
CA PHE A 6 -5.43 -1.54 2.05
C PHE A 6 -4.10 -1.26 1.34
N VAL A 7 -3.78 0.01 1.16
CA VAL A 7 -2.47 0.49 0.69
C VAL A 7 -1.90 1.41 1.75
N LYS A 8 -0.67 1.13 2.19
CA LYS A 8 0.10 1.96 3.11
C LYS A 8 1.40 2.40 2.46
N PRO A 9 1.55 3.68 2.07
CA PRO A 9 2.85 4.19 1.68
C PRO A 9 3.74 4.40 2.90
N VAL A 10 5.03 4.14 2.75
CA VAL A 10 6.07 4.34 3.76
C VAL A 10 7.35 4.82 3.10
N LEU A 11 8.18 5.54 3.82
CA LEU A 11 9.54 5.87 3.37
C LEU A 11 10.46 4.67 3.55
N ILE A 12 11.44 4.52 2.67
CA ILE A 12 12.51 3.52 2.82
C ILE A 12 13.15 3.63 4.21
N GLY A 13 13.45 2.50 4.84
CA GLY A 13 13.94 2.43 6.22
C GLY A 13 12.83 2.43 7.28
N SER A 14 11.58 2.65 6.90
CA SER A 14 10.47 2.62 7.87
C SER A 14 10.27 1.23 8.48
N THR A 15 9.92 1.23 9.76
CA THR A 15 9.50 0.04 10.49
C THR A 15 7.97 -0.01 10.56
N VAL A 16 7.37 -1.11 10.12
CA VAL A 16 5.92 -1.32 10.18
C VAL A 16 5.59 -2.46 11.13
N ARG A 17 4.61 -2.24 11.99
CA ARG A 17 4.01 -3.27 12.86
C ARG A 17 2.67 -3.69 12.28
N PHE A 18 2.33 -4.96 12.46
CA PHE A 18 1.08 -5.55 11.97
C PHE A 18 0.20 -5.99 13.16
N PRO A 19 -0.43 -5.07 13.89
CA PRO A 19 -1.29 -5.44 15.00
C PRO A 19 -2.51 -6.24 14.49
N ASN A 20 -2.89 -7.27 15.23
CA ASN A 20 -4.06 -8.07 14.92
C ASN A 20 -5.22 -7.67 15.86
N SER A 21 -6.23 -7.01 15.29
CA SER A 21 -7.43 -6.59 16.02
C SER A 21 -8.57 -7.60 15.92
N ASP A 22 -8.39 -8.69 15.17
CA ASP A 22 -9.36 -9.76 15.06
C ASP A 22 -9.27 -10.72 16.25
N ASN A 23 -10.35 -11.43 16.52
CA ASN A 23 -10.43 -12.49 17.55
C ASN A 23 -9.85 -13.84 17.11
N ILE A 24 -9.19 -13.88 15.95
CA ILE A 24 -8.55 -15.06 15.37
C ILE A 24 -7.09 -14.76 15.05
N ARG A 25 -6.31 -15.80 14.88
CA ARG A 25 -4.90 -15.67 14.51
C ARG A 25 -4.75 -15.33 13.03
N HIS A 26 -3.69 -14.59 12.71
CA HIS A 26 -3.23 -14.30 11.35
C HIS A 26 -1.75 -14.61 11.20
N GLN A 27 -1.33 -14.87 9.97
CA GLN A 27 0.07 -15.01 9.60
C GLN A 27 0.32 -14.08 8.41
N VAL A 28 1.11 -13.04 8.61
CA VAL A 28 1.42 -12.07 7.56
C VAL A 28 2.71 -12.46 6.87
N TYR A 29 2.68 -12.47 5.54
CA TYR A 29 3.86 -12.76 4.73
C TYR A 29 3.94 -11.88 3.49
N SER A 30 5.13 -11.84 2.89
CA SER A 30 5.36 -11.28 1.56
C SER A 30 6.51 -12.02 0.86
N PHE A 31 6.33 -12.25 -0.44
CA PHE A 31 7.37 -12.78 -1.35
C PHE A 31 7.84 -11.72 -2.36
N SER A 32 7.45 -10.46 -2.18
CA SER A 32 7.82 -9.36 -3.07
C SER A 32 9.33 -9.12 -3.08
N ALA A 33 9.88 -8.75 -4.24
CA ALA A 33 11.31 -8.48 -4.40
C ALA A 33 11.82 -7.32 -3.52
N ALA A 34 10.94 -6.37 -3.19
CA ALA A 34 11.27 -5.25 -2.31
C ALA A 34 11.38 -5.69 -0.84
N LYS A 35 10.58 -6.68 -0.40
CA LYS A 35 10.69 -7.25 0.95
C LYS A 35 10.09 -8.65 1.01
N LYS A 36 10.92 -9.63 1.38
CA LYS A 36 10.48 -10.99 1.70
C LYS A 36 10.48 -11.15 3.21
N PHE A 37 9.37 -11.61 3.77
CA PHE A 37 9.26 -11.94 5.19
C PHE A 37 8.06 -12.82 5.45
N GLU A 38 8.09 -13.50 6.58
CA GLU A 38 7.00 -14.27 7.12
C GLU A 38 6.97 -14.06 8.63
N LEU A 39 5.83 -13.63 9.16
CA LEU A 39 5.60 -13.55 10.59
C LEU A 39 4.99 -14.86 11.07
N PRO A 40 5.31 -15.32 12.28
CA PRO A 40 4.66 -16.49 12.85
C PRO A 40 3.15 -16.23 13.01
N LEU A 41 2.38 -17.29 13.16
CA LEU A 41 0.95 -17.20 13.43
C LEU A 41 0.72 -16.54 14.81
N TYR A 42 0.03 -15.40 14.83
CA TYR A 42 -0.18 -14.61 16.07
C TYR A 42 -1.61 -14.11 16.23
N ALA A 43 -1.98 -13.82 17.45
CA ALA A 43 -3.18 -13.11 17.86
C ALA A 43 -2.81 -11.93 18.76
N GLY A 44 -3.67 -10.92 18.81
CA GLY A 44 -3.45 -9.74 19.64
C GLY A 44 -2.55 -8.69 19.01
N THR A 45 -2.21 -7.68 19.78
CA THR A 45 -1.58 -6.44 19.29
C THR A 45 -0.05 -6.51 19.22
N GLU A 46 0.57 -7.50 19.85
CA GLU A 46 2.03 -7.67 19.82
C GLU A 46 2.46 -8.38 18.54
N ALA A 47 2.65 -7.60 17.49
CA ALA A 47 3.19 -8.09 16.24
C ALA A 47 4.67 -7.74 16.10
N ALA A 48 5.43 -8.64 15.50
CA ALA A 48 6.80 -8.37 15.12
C ALA A 48 6.86 -7.14 14.18
N ALA A 49 7.92 -6.35 14.36
CA ALA A 49 8.18 -5.20 13.52
C ALA A 49 9.00 -5.63 12.29
N VAL A 50 8.64 -5.15 11.11
CA VAL A 50 9.35 -5.39 9.86
C VAL A 50 9.91 -4.08 9.34
N VAL A 51 11.21 -4.04 9.05
CA VAL A 51 11.88 -2.89 8.44
C VAL A 51 11.80 -3.02 6.91
N PHE A 52 11.38 -1.95 6.22
CA PHE A 52 11.27 -1.88 4.77
C PHE A 52 12.44 -1.08 4.19
N ASP A 53 13.50 -1.76 3.88
CA ASP A 53 14.83 -1.23 3.53
C ASP A 53 15.12 -1.15 2.04
N LYS A 54 14.14 -1.49 1.19
CA LYS A 54 14.25 -1.41 -0.26
C LYS A 54 12.99 -0.83 -0.86
N ALA A 55 13.13 0.17 -1.74
CA ALA A 55 12.02 0.79 -2.45
C ALA A 55 11.29 -0.21 -3.36
N GLY A 56 9.99 -0.02 -3.51
CA GLY A 56 9.12 -0.83 -4.37
C GLY A 56 7.84 -1.28 -3.68
N VAL A 57 7.05 -2.05 -4.41
CA VAL A 57 5.77 -2.57 -3.94
C VAL A 57 5.96 -3.88 -3.20
N VAL A 58 5.37 -3.95 -2.01
CA VAL A 58 5.33 -5.15 -1.18
C VAL A 58 3.87 -5.61 -1.07
N VAL A 59 3.57 -6.77 -1.64
CA VAL A 59 2.26 -7.40 -1.54
C VAL A 59 2.22 -8.22 -0.25
N LEU A 60 1.24 -7.93 0.58
CA LEU A 60 0.99 -8.66 1.83
C LEU A 60 -0.07 -9.73 1.60
N GLY A 61 0.15 -10.90 2.14
CA GLY A 61 -0.79 -11.99 2.20
C GLY A 61 -0.97 -12.53 3.62
N CYS A 62 -2.02 -13.32 3.81
CA CYS A 62 -2.25 -14.09 5.03
C CYS A 62 -2.39 -15.57 4.66
N ASN A 63 -1.62 -16.46 5.30
CA ASN A 63 -1.60 -17.87 4.97
C ASN A 63 -2.90 -18.62 5.33
N ILE A 64 -3.74 -18.02 6.20
CA ILE A 64 -5.00 -18.64 6.65
C ILE A 64 -6.21 -18.11 5.88
N HIS A 65 -6.07 -16.97 5.19
CA HIS A 65 -7.15 -16.29 4.49
C HIS A 65 -6.68 -15.80 3.13
N ASP A 66 -6.90 -16.61 2.09
CA ASP A 66 -6.41 -16.37 0.72
C ASP A 66 -6.88 -15.04 0.11
N TRP A 67 -8.02 -14.51 0.59
CA TRP A 67 -8.55 -13.21 0.14
C TRP A 67 -7.97 -12.01 0.87
N MET A 68 -7.16 -12.23 1.93
CA MET A 68 -6.59 -11.15 2.75
C MET A 68 -5.31 -10.63 2.09
N ILE A 69 -5.48 -9.62 1.25
CA ILE A 69 -4.40 -8.95 0.51
C ILE A 69 -4.29 -7.50 0.97
N GLY A 70 -3.08 -6.98 1.05
CA GLY A 70 -2.75 -5.58 1.28
C GLY A 70 -1.45 -5.20 0.60
N TYR A 71 -1.12 -3.92 0.62
CA TYR A 71 0.06 -3.41 -0.07
C TYR A 71 0.80 -2.41 0.80
N ILE A 72 2.13 -2.52 0.82
CA ILE A 72 3.02 -1.46 1.28
C ILE A 72 3.76 -0.93 0.06
N TYR A 73 3.65 0.37 -0.17
CA TYR A 73 4.43 1.06 -1.17
C TYR A 73 5.63 1.71 -0.47
N VAL A 74 6.82 1.19 -0.70
CA VAL A 74 8.05 1.72 -0.11
C VAL A 74 8.63 2.76 -1.05
N SER A 75 8.53 4.03 -0.65
CA SER A 75 9.05 5.17 -1.40
C SER A 75 10.51 5.44 -1.07
N ASP A 76 11.30 5.80 -2.06
CA ASP A 76 12.66 6.28 -1.93
C ASP A 76 12.77 7.80 -1.68
N THR A 77 11.62 8.49 -1.69
CA THR A 77 11.51 9.93 -1.45
C THR A 77 10.44 10.20 -0.41
N PRO A 78 10.57 11.26 0.43
CA PRO A 78 9.55 11.63 1.40
C PRO A 78 8.32 12.29 0.75
N TYR A 79 8.39 12.64 -0.52
CA TYR A 79 7.32 13.33 -1.24
C TYR A 79 6.31 12.34 -1.82
N PHE A 80 5.44 11.83 -0.97
CA PHE A 80 4.33 10.98 -1.38
C PHE A 80 3.07 11.31 -0.59
N ALA A 81 1.93 11.10 -1.20
CA ALA A 81 0.63 11.22 -0.57
C ALA A 81 -0.33 10.17 -1.12
N LYS A 82 -1.33 9.85 -0.33
CA LYS A 82 -2.43 8.99 -0.73
C LYS A 82 -3.63 9.86 -1.10
N THR A 83 -4.29 9.54 -2.20
CA THR A 83 -5.51 10.25 -2.58
C THR A 83 -6.64 9.97 -1.59
N ASP A 84 -7.49 10.96 -1.41
CA ASP A 84 -8.76 10.83 -0.70
C ASP A 84 -9.82 10.09 -1.54
N ALA A 85 -11.05 10.01 -1.02
CA ALA A 85 -12.18 9.40 -1.72
C ALA A 85 -12.59 10.14 -3.01
N GLY A 86 -12.23 11.41 -3.15
CA GLY A 86 -12.45 12.22 -4.33
C GLY A 86 -11.31 12.13 -5.35
N GLY A 87 -10.31 11.29 -5.10
CA GLY A 87 -9.14 11.13 -5.96
C GLY A 87 -8.12 12.26 -5.85
N LYS A 88 -8.20 13.10 -4.83
CA LYS A 88 -7.30 14.24 -4.63
C LYS A 88 -6.22 13.93 -3.61
N ALA A 89 -5.00 14.39 -3.89
CA ALA A 89 -3.88 14.37 -2.97
C ALA A 89 -3.16 15.71 -2.99
N MET A 90 -2.55 16.07 -1.88
CA MET A 90 -1.73 17.28 -1.76
C MET A 90 -0.35 16.89 -1.22
N LEU A 91 0.69 17.37 -1.86
CA LEU A 91 2.06 17.33 -1.38
C LEU A 91 2.42 18.77 -0.98
N ALA A 92 2.62 18.97 0.32
CA ALA A 92 3.00 20.28 0.87
C ALA A 92 4.52 20.42 0.98
N GLU A 93 4.98 21.66 1.14
CA GLU A 93 6.37 22.00 1.46
C GLU A 93 7.41 21.53 0.45
N LEU A 94 7.00 21.40 -0.83
CA LEU A 94 7.94 21.11 -1.90
C LEU A 94 8.75 22.37 -2.24
N PRO A 95 10.08 22.33 -2.20
CA PRO A 95 10.91 23.43 -2.68
C PRO A 95 10.61 23.78 -4.15
N PRO A 96 10.87 25.01 -4.61
CA PRO A 96 10.79 25.32 -6.04
C PRO A 96 11.72 24.40 -6.86
N GLY A 97 11.23 23.94 -8.02
CA GLY A 97 11.97 23.03 -8.88
C GLY A 97 11.10 22.18 -9.78
N ASP A 98 11.75 21.31 -10.53
CA ASP A 98 11.11 20.34 -11.40
C ASP A 98 10.97 18.99 -10.69
N TYR A 99 9.77 18.45 -10.73
CA TYR A 99 9.44 17.18 -10.09
C TYR A 99 8.88 16.20 -11.11
N THR A 100 9.32 14.95 -11.01
CA THR A 100 8.66 13.84 -11.70
C THR A 100 7.59 13.26 -10.79
N VAL A 101 6.34 13.44 -11.15
CA VAL A 101 5.19 12.88 -10.43
C VAL A 101 4.78 11.56 -11.08
N ARG A 102 4.55 10.53 -10.26
CA ARG A 102 4.08 9.20 -10.67
C ARG A 102 2.87 8.82 -9.85
N VAL A 103 2.00 7.98 -10.41
CA VAL A 103 0.87 7.41 -9.70
C VAL A 103 0.97 5.89 -9.69
N TRP A 104 0.74 5.31 -8.52
CA TRP A 104 0.64 3.88 -8.37
C TRP A 104 -0.72 3.47 -7.76
N HIS A 105 -1.27 2.38 -8.28
CA HIS A 105 -2.46 1.74 -7.74
C HIS A 105 -2.37 0.22 -7.99
N PRO A 106 -2.81 -0.66 -7.06
CA PRO A 106 -2.69 -2.12 -7.24
C PRO A 106 -3.43 -2.68 -8.45
N GLY A 107 -4.43 -1.96 -8.95
CA GLY A 107 -5.17 -2.31 -10.18
C GLY A 107 -4.71 -1.56 -11.42
N LEU A 108 -3.59 -0.85 -11.38
CA LEU A 108 -3.12 -0.08 -12.53
C LEU A 108 -2.81 -1.01 -13.72
N GLU A 109 -3.40 -0.73 -14.90
CA GLU A 109 -3.23 -1.56 -16.09
C GLU A 109 -1.92 -1.29 -16.85
N VAL A 110 -1.30 -0.17 -16.57
CA VAL A 110 -0.02 0.24 -17.13
C VAL A 110 1.06 0.25 -16.06
N SER A 111 2.33 0.33 -16.46
CA SER A 111 3.42 0.46 -15.48
C SER A 111 3.37 1.83 -14.79
N GLU A 112 3.82 1.90 -13.54
CA GLU A 112 3.98 3.17 -12.82
C GLU A 112 4.87 4.16 -13.60
N GLU A 113 5.91 3.65 -14.25
CA GLU A 113 6.81 4.43 -15.09
C GLU A 113 6.09 5.18 -16.23
N SER A 114 5.06 4.57 -16.81
CA SER A 114 4.28 5.20 -17.88
C SER A 114 3.31 6.29 -17.39
N THR A 115 3.14 6.43 -16.07
CA THR A 115 2.36 7.52 -15.47
C THR A 115 3.17 8.79 -15.21
N LYS A 116 4.48 8.79 -15.48
CA LYS A 116 5.35 9.94 -15.22
C LYS A 116 4.85 11.21 -15.89
N ARG A 117 4.79 12.29 -15.10
CA ARG A 117 4.53 13.66 -15.56
C ARG A 117 5.50 14.61 -14.88
N ILE A 118 5.90 15.65 -15.59
CA ILE A 118 6.74 16.72 -15.03
C ILE A 118 5.84 17.81 -14.47
N ALA A 119 6.11 18.19 -13.22
CA ALA A 119 5.51 19.34 -12.57
C ALA A 119 6.61 20.36 -12.22
N ASN A 120 6.50 21.56 -12.74
CA ASN A 120 7.38 22.67 -12.36
C ASN A 120 6.72 23.49 -11.24
N ILE A 121 7.43 23.66 -10.13
CA ILE A 121 6.96 24.45 -8.99
C ILE A 121 7.82 25.70 -8.90
N ALA A 122 7.20 26.87 -9.16
CA ALA A 122 7.83 28.16 -8.95
C ALA A 122 7.74 28.57 -7.48
N ALA A 123 8.62 29.48 -7.05
CA ALA A 123 8.62 29.99 -5.68
C ALA A 123 7.26 30.62 -5.32
N GLY A 124 6.65 30.16 -4.22
CA GLY A 124 5.35 30.64 -3.74
C GLY A 124 4.13 30.22 -4.58
N ALA A 125 4.32 29.34 -5.56
CA ALA A 125 3.26 28.84 -6.43
C ALA A 125 2.89 27.38 -6.10
N ALA A 126 1.67 26.98 -6.49
CA ALA A 126 1.25 25.58 -6.52
C ALA A 126 1.17 25.09 -7.97
N ALA A 127 1.52 23.83 -8.18
CA ALA A 127 1.32 23.14 -9.45
C ALA A 127 0.26 22.04 -9.28
N SER A 128 -0.49 21.76 -10.34
CA SER A 128 -1.48 20.69 -10.35
C SER A 128 -1.18 19.72 -11.49
N VAL A 129 -1.29 18.44 -11.21
CA VAL A 129 -1.14 17.36 -12.19
C VAL A 129 -2.37 16.49 -12.12
N GLU A 130 -3.01 16.26 -13.27
CA GLU A 130 -4.21 15.46 -13.37
C GLU A 130 -3.92 14.14 -14.07
N TYR A 131 -4.49 13.04 -13.57
CA TYR A 131 -4.34 11.71 -14.13
C TYR A 131 -5.69 11.08 -14.43
N GLN A 132 -5.80 10.48 -15.60
CA GLN A 132 -6.85 9.54 -15.93
C GLN A 132 -6.24 8.15 -15.97
N LEU A 133 -6.73 7.25 -15.11
CA LEU A 133 -6.16 5.92 -14.93
C LEU A 133 -7.15 4.85 -15.36
N SER A 134 -6.66 3.85 -16.09
CA SER A 134 -7.37 2.60 -16.34
C SER A 134 -6.99 1.60 -15.25
N LEU A 135 -7.99 1.12 -14.52
CA LEU A 135 -7.78 0.21 -13.40
C LEU A 135 -8.53 -1.11 -13.61
N LYS A 136 -7.84 -2.22 -13.43
CA LYS A 136 -8.48 -3.53 -13.25
C LYS A 136 -9.22 -3.56 -11.93
N PRO A 137 -10.40 -4.19 -11.87
CA PRO A 137 -11.07 -4.41 -10.61
C PRO A 137 -10.16 -5.13 -9.63
N VAL A 138 -9.88 -4.51 -8.50
CA VAL A 138 -9.22 -5.19 -7.37
C VAL A 138 -10.32 -5.85 -6.57
N VAL A 139 -10.47 -7.17 -6.71
CA VAL A 139 -11.50 -7.93 -6.02
C VAL A 139 -11.16 -7.97 -4.53
N ARG A 140 -11.79 -7.08 -3.77
CA ARG A 140 -11.91 -7.24 -2.33
C ARG A 140 -13.17 -8.07 -2.09
N VAL A 141 -13.02 -9.31 -1.68
CA VAL A 141 -14.17 -10.10 -1.25
C VAL A 141 -14.51 -9.69 0.18
N PRO A 142 -15.54 -8.86 0.43
CA PRO A 142 -16.01 -8.62 1.78
C PRO A 142 -16.66 -9.93 2.21
N ARG A 143 -16.12 -10.64 3.20
CA ARG A 143 -16.92 -11.67 3.83
C ARG A 143 -18.02 -11.01 4.65
N VAL A 144 -19.24 -11.29 4.27
CA VAL A 144 -20.41 -11.04 5.09
C VAL A 144 -20.18 -11.78 6.41
N SER A 145 -20.18 -11.05 7.51
CA SER A 145 -20.15 -11.63 8.85
C SER A 145 -21.35 -12.58 8.97
N GLY A 146 -21.10 -13.88 9.07
CA GLY A 146 -22.14 -14.90 9.22
C GLY A 146 -22.12 -16.09 8.27
N ALA A 147 -21.33 -16.05 7.19
CA ALA A 147 -21.15 -17.26 6.36
C ALA A 147 -20.17 -18.22 7.06
N ALA A 148 -20.64 -19.42 7.39
CA ALA A 148 -19.80 -20.51 7.88
C ALA A 148 -18.65 -20.74 6.89
N ALA A 149 -17.41 -20.82 7.39
CA ALA A 149 -16.28 -21.21 6.57
C ALA A 149 -16.56 -22.61 5.97
N PRO A 150 -16.29 -22.82 4.67
CA PRO A 150 -16.29 -24.19 4.15
C PRO A 150 -15.25 -24.97 4.96
N ALA A 151 -15.64 -26.14 5.45
CA ALA A 151 -14.69 -27.07 6.08
C ALA A 151 -13.65 -27.45 5.01
N TYR A 152 -12.40 -27.26 5.32
CA TYR A 152 -11.34 -27.85 4.54
C TYR A 152 -11.41 -29.38 4.71
N PRO A 153 -11.25 -30.15 3.64
CA PRO A 153 -11.20 -31.61 3.70
C PRO A 153 -10.02 -32.10 4.53
#